data_eba68a6ac35b3f1e566ec9ea856df68a
#
_entry.id   eba68a6ac35b3f1e566ec9ea856df68a
#
_cell.length_a   1.000
_cell.length_b   1.000
_cell.length_c   1.000
_cell.angle_alpha   90.00
_cell.angle_beta   90.00
_cell.angle_gamma   90.00
#
_symmetry.space_group_name_H-M   'P 1'
#
loop_
_entity.id
_entity.type
_entity.pdbx_description
1 polymer ?
#
loop_
_entity_poly.entity_id
_entity_poly.type
_entity_poly.pdbx_seq_one_letter_code
_entity_poly.pdbx_strand_id
1 'polypeptide(L)'
;MNKAFVKESDNEDDDDLPQAQALPAGTKNYMTPEGYERLRGELTHLMNVERPAVVQVVSWAASNGDRSENGDYLYGKKRLREIDRRMRFLTKRLDIAEVVDPAAQPNRDQVFFGATVLYSDKAGEEHTVTIVGVDEAEPRAGKISWISPVARALIKAREGDTVVLRTPGGIEELDILEVRYPG
;
A
#
# COMPACT_ATOMS: atom_id res chain seq x y z
N MET A 1 14.56 21.47 -45.38
CA MET A 1 14.41 22.04 -44.02
C MET A 1 13.86 20.98 -43.08
N ASN A 2 14.73 20.42 -42.30
CA ASN A 2 14.31 19.45 -41.29
C ASN A 2 13.73 20.20 -40.09
N LYS A 3 12.44 20.16 -39.92
CA LYS A 3 11.85 20.52 -38.66
C LYS A 3 12.18 19.42 -37.67
N ALA A 4 13.05 19.74 -36.74
CA ALA A 4 13.37 18.90 -35.61
C ALA A 4 12.04 18.48 -34.93
N PHE A 5 11.88 17.19 -34.80
CA PHE A 5 10.92 16.58 -33.90
C PHE A 5 11.28 17.09 -32.50
N VAL A 6 10.55 18.07 -32.01
CA VAL A 6 10.62 18.44 -30.60
C VAL A 6 9.99 17.28 -29.86
N LYS A 7 10.84 16.47 -29.27
CA LYS A 7 10.46 15.49 -28.29
C LYS A 7 9.91 16.31 -27.12
N GLU A 8 8.59 16.41 -27.02
CA GLU A 8 7.96 16.87 -25.78
C GLU A 8 8.53 15.98 -24.68
N SER A 9 9.31 16.57 -23.80
CA SER A 9 9.82 15.84 -22.64
C SER A 9 8.67 15.66 -21.68
N ASP A 10 8.09 14.48 -21.67
CA ASP A 10 7.05 14.04 -20.71
C ASP A 10 7.56 14.01 -19.24
N ASN A 11 8.74 14.60 -18.97
CA ASN A 11 9.42 14.49 -17.69
C ASN A 11 9.16 15.61 -16.68
N GLU A 12 8.54 16.72 -17.09
CA GLU A 12 8.39 17.88 -16.18
C GLU A 12 7.21 17.76 -15.20
N ASP A 13 6.19 16.95 -15.54
CA ASP A 13 4.98 16.79 -14.71
C ASP A 13 4.99 15.55 -13.78
N ASP A 14 6.02 14.71 -13.90
CA ASP A 14 6.10 13.47 -13.08
C ASP A 14 6.57 13.75 -11.64
N ASP A 15 7.20 14.91 -11.41
CA ASP A 15 7.69 15.31 -10.08
C ASP A 15 6.58 15.75 -9.11
N ASP A 16 5.43 16.17 -9.63
CA ASP A 16 4.30 16.64 -8.82
C ASP A 16 3.38 15.52 -8.29
N LEU A 17 3.56 14.29 -8.76
CA LEU A 17 2.72 13.17 -8.30
C LEU A 17 3.29 12.53 -7.04
N PRO A 18 2.45 12.23 -6.01
CA PRO A 18 2.93 11.55 -4.82
C PRO A 18 3.65 10.25 -5.16
N GLN A 19 4.92 10.16 -4.79
CA GLN A 19 5.66 8.92 -4.97
C GLN A 19 5.14 7.87 -3.98
N ALA A 20 4.77 6.71 -4.49
CA ALA A 20 4.48 5.57 -3.66
C ALA A 20 5.73 5.19 -2.87
N GLN A 21 5.58 4.98 -1.55
CA GLN A 21 6.70 4.62 -0.70
C GLN A 21 7.33 3.31 -1.17
N ALA A 22 8.63 3.36 -1.45
CA ALA A 22 9.39 2.16 -1.72
C ALA A 22 9.50 1.30 -0.46
N LEU A 23 9.49 -0.02 -0.63
CA LEU A 23 9.83 -0.92 0.48
C LEU A 23 11.32 -0.76 0.82
N PRO A 24 11.70 -0.82 2.11
CA PRO A 24 13.10 -0.84 2.49
C PRO A 24 13.84 -1.98 1.75
N ALA A 25 15.08 -1.73 1.37
CA ALA A 25 15.88 -2.71 0.66
C ALA A 25 15.98 -4.04 1.44
N GLY A 26 15.78 -5.16 0.74
CA GLY A 26 15.81 -6.50 1.34
C GLY A 26 14.57 -6.88 2.16
N THR A 27 13.57 -6.00 2.25
CA THR A 27 12.31 -6.32 2.94
C THR A 27 11.44 -7.21 2.06
N LYS A 28 10.96 -8.30 2.65
CA LYS A 28 9.94 -9.14 2.01
C LYS A 28 8.60 -8.40 1.93
N ASN A 29 7.84 -8.68 0.89
CA ASN A 29 6.52 -8.11 0.71
C ASN A 29 5.42 -9.10 1.07
N TYR A 30 5.21 -9.31 2.36
CA TYR A 30 4.12 -10.15 2.83
C TYR A 30 2.78 -9.48 2.62
N MET A 31 1.84 -10.25 2.08
CA MET A 31 0.44 -9.84 1.91
C MET A 31 -0.50 -10.93 2.39
N THR A 32 -1.66 -10.54 2.90
CA THR A 32 -2.77 -11.47 3.09
C THR A 32 -3.37 -11.84 1.73
N PRO A 33 -4.06 -12.99 1.60
CA PRO A 33 -4.79 -13.34 0.37
C PRO A 33 -5.77 -12.25 -0.07
N GLU A 34 -6.49 -11.67 0.89
CA GLU A 34 -7.44 -10.57 0.63
C GLU A 34 -6.75 -9.32 0.08
N GLY A 35 -5.63 -8.92 0.68
CA GLY A 35 -4.85 -7.77 0.21
C GLY A 35 -4.28 -7.98 -1.19
N TYR A 36 -3.78 -9.17 -1.47
CA TYR A 36 -3.28 -9.55 -2.79
C TYR A 36 -4.37 -9.45 -3.87
N GLU A 37 -5.54 -10.04 -3.60
CA GLU A 37 -6.66 -9.99 -4.55
C GLU A 37 -7.21 -8.58 -4.75
N ARG A 38 -7.22 -7.75 -3.71
CA ARG A 38 -7.61 -6.34 -3.83
C ARG A 38 -6.67 -5.56 -4.76
N LEU A 39 -5.36 -5.67 -4.59
CA LEU A 39 -4.37 -5.00 -5.45
C LEU A 39 -4.40 -5.53 -6.88
N ARG A 40 -4.56 -6.83 -7.04
CA ARG A 40 -4.71 -7.46 -8.35
C ARG A 40 -5.97 -6.99 -9.06
N GLY A 41 -7.09 -6.90 -8.34
CA GLY A 41 -8.34 -6.38 -8.87
C GLY A 41 -8.24 -4.92 -9.29
N GLU A 42 -7.56 -4.08 -8.51
CA GLU A 42 -7.27 -2.69 -8.87
C GLU A 42 -6.46 -2.60 -10.16
N LEU A 43 -5.38 -3.38 -10.28
CA LEU A 43 -4.55 -3.41 -11.49
C LEU A 43 -5.37 -3.82 -12.71
N THR A 44 -6.17 -4.86 -12.60
CA THR A 44 -7.04 -5.34 -13.68
C THR A 44 -8.07 -4.28 -14.10
N HIS A 45 -8.67 -3.58 -13.15
CA HIS A 45 -9.62 -2.49 -13.41
C HIS A 45 -8.95 -1.31 -14.12
N LEU A 46 -7.80 -0.87 -13.65
CA LEU A 46 -7.03 0.19 -14.29
C LEU A 46 -6.67 -0.15 -15.74
N MET A 47 -6.24 -1.39 -15.96
CA MET A 47 -5.79 -1.89 -17.27
C MET A 47 -6.94 -2.02 -18.29
N ASN A 48 -8.05 -2.59 -17.85
CA ASN A 48 -9.12 -3.04 -18.75
C ASN A 48 -10.31 -2.07 -18.82
N VAL A 49 -10.49 -1.20 -17.85
CA VAL A 49 -11.65 -0.31 -17.75
C VAL A 49 -11.24 1.16 -17.76
N GLU A 50 -10.48 1.59 -16.77
CA GLU A 50 -10.21 3.02 -16.57
C GLU A 50 -9.28 3.60 -17.63
N ARG A 51 -8.13 2.93 -17.88
CA ARG A 51 -7.16 3.39 -18.88
C ARG A 51 -7.77 3.50 -20.28
N PRO A 52 -8.46 2.48 -20.82
CA PRO A 52 -9.12 2.58 -22.12
C PRO A 52 -10.14 3.73 -22.20
N ALA A 53 -10.92 3.95 -21.15
CA ALA A 53 -11.90 5.06 -21.11
C ALA A 53 -11.21 6.43 -21.19
N VAL A 54 -10.13 6.63 -20.43
CA VAL A 54 -9.37 7.89 -20.45
C VAL A 54 -8.67 8.08 -21.79
N VAL A 55 -8.14 7.04 -22.41
CA VAL A 55 -7.55 7.10 -23.75
C VAL A 55 -8.57 7.58 -24.79
N GLN A 56 -9.81 7.13 -24.71
CA GLN A 56 -10.89 7.60 -25.61
C GLN A 56 -11.17 9.07 -25.41
N VAL A 57 -11.25 9.55 -24.17
CA VAL A 57 -11.46 10.98 -23.85
C VAL A 57 -10.32 11.83 -24.39
N VAL A 58 -9.08 11.41 -24.19
CA VAL A 58 -7.88 12.12 -24.69
C VAL A 58 -7.88 12.17 -26.21
N SER A 59 -8.19 11.06 -26.87
CA SER A 59 -8.28 10.98 -28.32
C SER A 59 -9.36 11.90 -28.91
N TRP A 60 -10.52 11.89 -28.29
CA TRP A 60 -11.62 12.79 -28.66
C TRP A 60 -11.23 14.27 -28.47
N ALA A 61 -10.70 14.62 -27.31
CA ALA A 61 -10.28 15.98 -26.99
C ALA A 61 -9.17 16.48 -27.93
N ALA A 62 -8.22 15.62 -28.31
CA ALA A 62 -7.13 15.93 -29.22
C ALA A 62 -7.64 16.29 -30.64
N SER A 63 -8.81 15.78 -31.04
CA SER A 63 -9.42 16.05 -32.35
C SER A 63 -10.18 17.38 -32.36
N ASN A 64 -10.47 18.00 -31.21
CA ASN A 64 -11.38 19.16 -31.06
C ASN A 64 -10.67 20.51 -30.97
N GLY A 65 -9.44 20.66 -31.43
CA GLY A 65 -8.77 21.95 -31.52
C GLY A 65 -7.34 21.95 -30.97
N ASP A 66 -6.90 23.14 -30.48
CA ASP A 66 -5.54 23.32 -29.94
C ASP A 66 -5.36 22.55 -28.62
N ARG A 67 -4.40 21.63 -28.63
CA ARG A 67 -4.10 20.79 -27.48
C ARG A 67 -3.59 21.58 -26.28
N SER A 68 -2.90 22.69 -26.50
CA SER A 68 -2.34 23.51 -25.42
C SER A 68 -3.38 24.24 -24.59
N GLU A 69 -4.56 24.54 -25.14
CA GLU A 69 -5.66 25.25 -24.47
C GLU A 69 -6.85 24.32 -24.13
N ASN A 70 -6.78 23.05 -24.52
CA ASN A 70 -7.85 22.10 -24.31
C ASN A 70 -7.75 21.47 -22.93
N GLY A 71 -8.60 21.91 -22.00
CA GLY A 71 -8.63 21.43 -20.62
C GLY A 71 -8.89 19.93 -20.50
N ASP A 72 -9.78 19.37 -21.32
CA ASP A 72 -10.08 17.93 -21.32
C ASP A 72 -8.89 17.10 -21.79
N TYR A 73 -8.14 17.59 -22.77
CA TYR A 73 -6.92 16.95 -23.25
C TYR A 73 -5.84 16.96 -22.18
N LEU A 74 -5.56 18.09 -21.56
CA LEU A 74 -4.54 18.23 -20.51
C LEU A 74 -4.89 17.41 -19.27
N TYR A 75 -6.14 17.45 -18.83
CA TYR A 75 -6.62 16.65 -17.71
C TYR A 75 -6.52 15.14 -17.98
N GLY A 76 -6.96 14.71 -19.15
CA GLY A 76 -6.89 13.31 -19.56
C GLY A 76 -5.46 12.80 -19.67
N LYS A 77 -4.53 13.59 -20.22
CA LYS A 77 -3.11 13.23 -20.26
C LYS A 77 -2.51 13.10 -18.86
N LYS A 78 -2.83 14.02 -17.96
CA LYS A 78 -2.40 13.93 -16.55
C LYS A 78 -2.95 12.65 -15.91
N ARG A 79 -4.22 12.34 -16.13
CA ARG A 79 -4.85 11.13 -15.58
C ARG A 79 -4.20 9.85 -16.13
N LEU A 80 -3.85 9.80 -17.41
CA LEU A 80 -3.10 8.67 -17.98
C LEU A 80 -1.75 8.45 -17.30
N ARG A 81 -1.01 9.51 -17.02
CA ARG A 81 0.26 9.41 -16.29
C ARG A 81 0.07 8.85 -14.88
N GLU A 82 -0.95 9.31 -14.16
CA GLU A 82 -1.31 8.78 -12.84
C GLU A 82 -1.65 7.29 -12.89
N ILE A 83 -2.48 6.89 -13.86
CA ILE A 83 -2.88 5.49 -14.08
C ILE A 83 -1.64 4.64 -14.38
N ASP A 84 -0.81 5.05 -15.32
CA ASP A 84 0.40 4.30 -15.72
C ASP A 84 1.38 4.16 -14.55
N ARG A 85 1.54 5.20 -13.75
CA ARG A 85 2.35 5.16 -12.52
C ARG A 85 1.78 4.17 -11.51
N ARG A 86 0.47 4.22 -11.26
CA ARG A 86 -0.20 3.30 -10.33
C ARG A 86 -0.10 1.85 -10.81
N MET A 87 -0.28 1.61 -12.11
CA MET A 87 -0.12 0.27 -12.70
C MET A 87 1.29 -0.26 -12.53
N ARG A 88 2.32 0.55 -12.76
CA ARG A 88 3.73 0.16 -12.52
C ARG A 88 3.98 -0.19 -11.06
N PHE A 89 3.45 0.61 -10.14
CA PHE A 89 3.56 0.37 -8.70
C PHE A 89 2.90 -0.96 -8.32
N LEU A 90 1.65 -1.18 -8.72
CA LEU A 90 0.90 -2.40 -8.42
C LEU A 90 1.60 -3.64 -9.00
N THR A 91 2.07 -3.57 -10.24
CA THR A 91 2.81 -4.66 -10.88
C THR A 91 4.05 -5.04 -10.07
N LYS A 92 4.86 -4.07 -9.68
CA LYS A 92 6.06 -4.33 -8.88
C LYS A 92 5.75 -4.93 -7.52
N ARG A 93 4.70 -4.43 -6.84
CA ARG A 93 4.27 -4.96 -5.54
C ARG A 93 3.77 -6.39 -5.63
N LEU A 94 2.98 -6.70 -6.65
CA LEU A 94 2.45 -8.04 -6.88
C LEU A 94 3.53 -9.03 -7.30
N ASP A 95 4.49 -8.61 -8.12
CA ASP A 95 5.59 -9.47 -8.58
C ASP A 95 6.48 -9.99 -7.44
N ILE A 96 6.68 -9.19 -6.39
CA ILE A 96 7.49 -9.56 -5.23
C ILE A 96 6.66 -10.00 -4.02
N ALA A 97 5.33 -10.10 -4.18
CA ALA A 97 4.44 -10.45 -3.08
C ALA A 97 4.65 -11.91 -2.64
N GLU A 98 4.71 -12.10 -1.32
CA GLU A 98 4.60 -13.39 -0.67
C GLU A 98 3.27 -13.44 0.07
N VAL A 99 2.33 -14.23 -0.43
CA VAL A 99 1.00 -14.36 0.16
C VAL A 99 1.08 -15.28 1.37
N VAL A 100 0.68 -14.77 2.52
CA VAL A 100 0.63 -15.51 3.79
C VAL A 100 -0.81 -15.51 4.29
N ASP A 101 -1.40 -16.68 4.39
CA ASP A 101 -2.76 -16.85 4.90
C ASP A 101 -2.75 -16.91 6.44
N PRO A 102 -3.33 -15.90 7.13
CA PRO A 102 -3.39 -15.92 8.59
C PRO A 102 -4.19 -17.08 9.16
N ALA A 103 -5.17 -17.60 8.42
CA ALA A 103 -5.98 -18.75 8.86
C ALA A 103 -5.16 -20.05 8.93
N ALA A 104 -4.07 -20.14 8.17
CA ALA A 104 -3.18 -21.31 8.14
C ALA A 104 -2.06 -21.26 9.20
N GLN A 105 -2.01 -20.21 10.05
CA GLN A 105 -0.96 -20.10 11.08
C GLN A 105 -1.09 -21.20 12.12
N PRO A 106 -0.05 -22.08 12.28
CA PRO A 106 -0.10 -23.17 13.25
C PRO A 106 0.13 -22.72 14.69
N ASN A 107 0.91 -21.67 14.91
CA ASN A 107 1.22 -21.13 16.24
C ASN A 107 0.28 -19.98 16.59
N ARG A 108 -0.92 -20.32 16.98
CA ARG A 108 -2.02 -19.35 17.18
C ARG A 108 -1.94 -18.60 18.52
N ASP A 109 -1.09 -19.01 19.43
CA ASP A 109 -0.82 -18.36 20.71
C ASP A 109 0.36 -17.36 20.66
N GLN A 110 0.98 -17.23 19.51
CA GLN A 110 2.14 -16.38 19.29
C GLN A 110 1.87 -15.38 18.17
N VAL A 111 2.40 -14.17 18.30
CA VAL A 111 2.20 -13.08 17.35
C VAL A 111 3.12 -13.26 16.14
N PHE A 112 2.52 -13.43 14.98
CA PHE A 112 3.16 -13.41 13.67
C PHE A 112 2.35 -12.55 12.69
N PHE A 113 2.79 -12.49 11.44
CA PHE A 113 2.04 -11.82 10.38
C PHE A 113 0.59 -12.33 10.31
N GLY A 114 -0.36 -11.42 10.23
CA GLY A 114 -1.78 -11.72 10.18
C GLY A 114 -2.47 -11.85 11.53
N ALA A 115 -1.73 -11.79 12.64
CA ALA A 115 -2.32 -11.81 13.97
C ALA A 115 -3.12 -10.56 14.28
N THR A 116 -4.24 -10.71 14.99
CA THR A 116 -4.94 -9.64 15.67
C THR A 116 -4.55 -9.69 17.16
N VAL A 117 -4.00 -8.61 17.67
CA VAL A 117 -3.45 -8.50 19.01
C VAL A 117 -4.22 -7.45 19.80
N LEU A 118 -4.70 -7.84 20.97
CA LEU A 118 -5.18 -6.92 22.01
C LEU A 118 -4.04 -6.69 23.00
N TYR A 119 -3.62 -5.45 23.16
CA TYR A 119 -2.60 -5.07 24.15
C TYR A 119 -3.03 -3.84 24.93
N SER A 120 -2.49 -3.69 26.14
CA SER A 120 -2.63 -2.48 26.94
C SER A 120 -1.33 -1.70 26.98
N ASP A 121 -1.44 -0.39 26.98
CA ASP A 121 -0.32 0.52 27.19
C ASP A 121 -0.06 0.80 28.67
N LYS A 122 0.95 1.61 28.97
CA LYS A 122 1.32 1.99 30.34
C LYS A 122 0.20 2.73 31.10
N ALA A 123 -0.70 3.41 30.36
CA ALA A 123 -1.86 4.09 30.95
C ALA A 123 -3.03 3.13 31.25
N GLY A 124 -2.89 1.84 30.87
CA GLY A 124 -3.96 0.86 30.99
C GLY A 124 -5.00 0.94 29.86
N GLU A 125 -4.74 1.73 28.82
CA GLU A 125 -5.60 1.85 27.66
C GLU A 125 -5.40 0.66 26.73
N GLU A 126 -6.50 0.05 26.28
CA GLU A 126 -6.48 -1.12 25.42
C GLU A 126 -6.52 -0.74 23.95
N HIS A 127 -5.72 -1.44 23.15
CA HIS A 127 -5.62 -1.25 21.70
C HIS A 127 -5.73 -2.60 21.01
N THR A 128 -6.51 -2.66 19.94
CA THR A 128 -6.61 -3.83 19.07
C THR A 128 -5.99 -3.51 17.72
N VAL A 129 -5.00 -4.28 17.30
CA VAL A 129 -4.33 -4.12 16.00
C VAL A 129 -4.26 -5.44 15.27
N THR A 130 -4.37 -5.38 13.94
CA THR A 130 -4.14 -6.52 13.05
C THR A 130 -2.89 -6.26 12.21
N ILE A 131 -1.97 -7.20 12.22
CA ILE A 131 -0.69 -7.09 11.51
C ILE A 131 -0.87 -7.56 10.07
N VAL A 132 -0.71 -6.64 9.13
CA VAL A 132 -0.95 -6.85 7.70
C VAL A 132 0.25 -6.42 6.85
N GLY A 133 0.14 -6.56 5.54
CA GLY A 133 1.14 -6.09 4.60
C GLY A 133 1.24 -4.56 4.55
N VAL A 134 2.35 -4.07 4.03
CA VAL A 134 2.62 -2.62 3.94
C VAL A 134 1.51 -1.89 3.17
N ASP A 135 1.05 -2.47 2.08
CA ASP A 135 0.02 -1.88 1.22
C ASP A 135 -1.42 -2.13 1.72
N GLU A 136 -1.57 -2.86 2.82
CA GLU A 136 -2.85 -3.16 3.47
C GLU A 136 -3.08 -2.33 4.74
N ALA A 137 -2.08 -1.56 5.17
CA ALA A 137 -2.15 -0.79 6.41
C ALA A 137 -3.24 0.29 6.34
N GLU A 138 -4.09 0.29 7.36
CA GLU A 138 -5.17 1.25 7.55
C GLU A 138 -5.31 1.54 9.06
N PRO A 139 -4.55 2.50 9.59
CA PRO A 139 -4.49 2.76 11.04
C PRO A 139 -5.86 3.03 11.68
N ARG A 140 -6.75 3.70 10.97
CA ARG A 140 -8.12 3.98 11.46
C ARG A 140 -8.96 2.72 11.66
N ALA A 141 -8.66 1.66 10.90
CA ALA A 141 -9.29 0.36 11.04
C ALA A 141 -8.50 -0.60 11.94
N GLY A 142 -7.44 -0.12 12.61
CA GLY A 142 -6.58 -0.95 13.44
C GLY A 142 -5.65 -1.87 12.65
N LYS A 143 -5.51 -1.68 11.34
CA LYS A 143 -4.59 -2.47 10.52
C LYS A 143 -3.23 -1.78 10.44
N ILE A 144 -2.21 -2.44 10.96
CA ILE A 144 -0.84 -1.92 10.98
C ILE A 144 0.07 -2.76 10.11
N SER A 145 1.05 -2.09 9.49
CA SER A 145 2.07 -2.77 8.71
C SER A 145 2.95 -3.64 9.61
N TRP A 146 3.29 -4.84 9.14
CA TRP A 146 4.18 -5.75 9.87
C TRP A 146 5.59 -5.19 10.09
N ILE A 147 6.01 -4.18 9.32
CA ILE A 147 7.28 -3.47 9.52
C ILE A 147 7.15 -2.22 10.39
N SER A 148 5.94 -1.87 10.84
CA SER A 148 5.72 -0.74 11.75
C SER A 148 6.39 -0.98 13.11
N PRO A 149 6.75 0.09 13.86
CA PRO A 149 7.38 -0.06 15.18
C PRO A 149 6.55 -0.89 16.15
N VAL A 150 5.23 -0.70 16.19
CA VAL A 150 4.33 -1.47 17.06
C VAL A 150 4.34 -2.95 16.67
N ALA A 151 4.18 -3.26 15.38
CA ALA A 151 4.20 -4.64 14.92
C ALA A 151 5.54 -5.34 15.23
N ARG A 152 6.66 -4.65 15.03
CA ARG A 152 8.00 -5.19 15.35
C ARG A 152 8.17 -5.47 16.83
N ALA A 153 7.58 -4.66 17.70
CA ALA A 153 7.60 -4.91 19.14
C ALA A 153 6.76 -6.13 19.53
N LEU A 154 5.63 -6.36 18.84
CA LEU A 154 4.69 -7.44 19.15
C LEU A 154 5.09 -8.79 18.56
N ILE A 155 5.70 -8.83 17.38
CA ILE A 155 6.02 -10.07 16.66
C ILE A 155 6.90 -11.00 17.52
N LYS A 156 6.55 -12.27 17.51
CA LYS A 156 7.12 -13.39 18.31
C LYS A 156 6.73 -13.42 19.78
N ALA A 157 6.07 -12.41 20.30
CA ALA A 157 5.56 -12.44 21.67
C ALA A 157 4.30 -13.31 21.80
N ARG A 158 3.92 -13.61 23.01
CA ARG A 158 2.76 -14.44 23.36
C ARG A 158 1.83 -13.70 24.30
N GLU A 159 0.62 -14.22 24.47
CA GLU A 159 -0.29 -13.72 25.52
C GLU A 159 0.38 -13.74 26.89
N GLY A 160 0.20 -12.67 27.64
CA GLY A 160 0.82 -12.47 28.94
C GLY A 160 2.23 -11.90 28.93
N ASP A 161 2.85 -11.76 27.76
CA ASP A 161 4.16 -11.12 27.64
C ASP A 161 4.04 -9.61 27.75
N THR A 162 5.09 -8.99 28.28
CA THR A 162 5.31 -7.54 28.20
C THR A 162 6.41 -7.28 27.19
N VAL A 163 6.13 -6.45 26.19
CA VAL A 163 7.09 -6.05 25.16
C VAL A 163 7.44 -4.59 25.26
N VAL A 164 8.57 -4.22 24.69
CA VAL A 164 9.09 -2.85 24.74
C VAL A 164 8.95 -2.20 23.37
N LEU A 165 8.24 -1.07 23.32
CA LEU A 165 8.13 -0.21 22.15
C LEU A 165 9.04 1.00 22.34
N ARG A 166 9.95 1.21 21.39
CA ARG A 166 10.80 2.39 21.33
C ARG A 166 10.15 3.45 20.46
N THR A 167 9.86 4.61 21.05
CA THR A 167 9.31 5.78 20.38
C THR A 167 10.29 6.96 20.47
N PRO A 168 10.14 8.00 19.64
CA PRO A 168 10.91 9.25 19.80
C PRO A 168 10.73 9.90 21.19
N GLY A 169 9.57 9.67 21.83
CA GLY A 169 9.27 10.16 23.18
C GLY A 169 9.82 9.31 24.32
N GLY A 170 10.49 8.18 24.03
CA GLY A 170 11.05 7.27 25.02
C GLY A 170 10.67 5.81 24.82
N ILE A 171 10.71 5.05 25.91
CA ILE A 171 10.39 3.63 25.93
C ILE A 171 9.01 3.45 26.56
N GLU A 172 8.15 2.68 25.88
CA GLU A 172 6.84 2.27 26.38
C GLU A 172 6.78 0.76 26.54
N GLU A 173 6.16 0.30 27.61
CA GLU A 173 5.86 -1.13 27.80
C GLU A 173 4.43 -1.41 27.37
N LEU A 174 4.26 -2.51 26.63
CA LEU A 174 2.97 -2.99 26.15
C LEU A 174 2.72 -4.40 26.69
N ASP A 175 1.57 -4.61 27.32
CA ASP A 175 1.16 -5.91 27.83
C ASP A 175 0.23 -6.59 26.84
N ILE A 176 0.60 -7.79 26.38
CA ILE A 176 -0.19 -8.57 25.42
C ILE A 176 -1.27 -9.32 26.17
N LEU A 177 -2.53 -8.96 25.89
CA LEU A 177 -3.71 -9.51 26.55
C LEU A 177 -4.30 -10.68 25.79
N GLU A 178 -4.34 -10.61 24.45
CA GLU A 178 -4.93 -11.64 23.60
C GLU A 178 -4.27 -11.68 22.22
N VAL A 179 -4.09 -12.87 21.68
CA VAL A 179 -3.63 -13.11 20.29
C VAL A 179 -4.68 -13.94 19.56
N ARG A 180 -5.16 -13.43 18.43
CA ARG A 180 -6.19 -14.09 17.62
C ARG A 180 -5.75 -14.19 16.14
N TYR A 181 -6.24 -15.24 15.50
CA TYR A 181 -6.12 -15.46 14.06
C TYR A 181 -7.50 -15.80 13.47
N PRO A 182 -7.73 -15.55 12.15
CA PRO A 182 -8.96 -15.96 11.47
C PRO A 182 -9.14 -17.49 11.47
N GLY A 183 -10.39 -17.95 11.41
CA GLY A 183 -10.73 -19.38 11.26
C GLY A 183 -11.19 -20.09 12.50
#